data_1da8dd1a0504e1bcf238d7f3ee19e332
#
_entry.id   1da8dd1a0504e1bcf238d7f3ee19e332
#
_cell.length_a   1.000
_cell.length_b   1.000
_cell.length_c   1.000
_cell.angle_alpha   90.00
_cell.angle_beta   90.00
_cell.angle_gamma   90.00
#
_symmetry.space_group_name_H-M   'P 1'
#
loop_
_entity.id
_entity.type
_entity.pdbx_description
1 polymer ?
#
loop_
_entity_poly.entity_id
_entity_poly.type
_entity_poly.pdbx_seq_one_letter_code
_entity_poly.pdbx_strand_id
1 'polypeptide(L)'
;MKIKNKSLSDKSRKWLKRHVEDEYVKKSSKENYRSRAAYKLMEILQKYSALKNSRVIMDLGSAPGSWCEVLNRNIHTEKYILAVDLLKMKPIKGVEFINCDFNDDQFIEFANQKKPFDLILSDISPNLSGYKNADHLRSREILENTLDIALKYLENGGHFVSKYFRTGDISDILSTCKKNFDKVSSFKPTSSRKESSEIYLICLNKKNIDS
;
A
#
# COMPACT_ATOMS: atom_id res chain seq x y z
N MET A 1 -0.60 26.27 16.71
CA MET A 1 -1.82 25.78 17.47
C MET A 1 -1.36 25.11 18.75
N LYS A 2 -1.77 25.59 19.93
CA LYS A 2 -1.42 24.94 21.21
C LYS A 2 -2.37 23.77 21.46
N ILE A 3 -1.84 22.55 21.54
CA ILE A 3 -2.61 21.35 21.87
C ILE A 3 -2.99 21.45 23.34
N LYS A 4 -4.26 21.77 23.65
CA LYS A 4 -4.74 22.04 25.01
C LYS A 4 -5.00 20.79 25.87
N ASN A 5 -4.91 19.58 25.30
CA ASN A 5 -5.23 18.36 26.05
C ASN A 5 -4.02 17.90 26.90
N LYS A 6 -4.11 18.10 28.21
CA LYS A 6 -3.06 17.79 29.20
C LYS A 6 -2.86 16.28 29.45
N SER A 7 -3.79 15.43 28.99
CA SER A 7 -3.76 13.97 29.24
C SER A 7 -2.93 13.17 28.22
N LEU A 8 -2.43 13.81 27.15
CA LEU A 8 -1.66 13.13 26.10
C LEU A 8 -0.20 12.95 26.52
N SER A 9 0.35 11.76 26.23
CA SER A 9 1.79 11.50 26.38
C SER A 9 2.63 12.44 25.49
N ASP A 10 3.89 12.67 25.85
CA ASP A 10 4.79 13.51 25.05
C ASP A 10 5.01 12.95 23.64
N LYS A 11 5.03 11.63 23.47
CA LYS A 11 5.03 10.96 22.16
C LYS A 11 3.80 11.34 21.33
N SER A 12 2.62 11.28 21.93
CA SER A 12 1.35 11.62 21.26
C SER A 12 1.28 13.10 20.90
N ARG A 13 1.76 14.00 21.77
CA ARG A 13 1.84 15.44 21.48
C ARG A 13 2.77 15.74 20.32
N LYS A 14 3.97 15.14 20.30
CA LYS A 14 4.94 15.30 19.19
C LYS A 14 4.38 14.76 17.88
N TRP A 15 3.69 13.63 17.93
CA TRP A 15 3.02 13.06 16.74
C TRP A 15 1.91 13.99 16.22
N LEU A 16 1.01 14.46 17.12
CA LEU A 16 -0.10 15.32 16.75
C LEU A 16 0.39 16.66 16.18
N LYS A 17 1.44 17.26 16.77
CA LYS A 17 2.05 18.48 16.25
C LYS A 17 2.58 18.27 14.84
N ARG A 18 3.38 17.22 14.61
CA ARG A 18 3.89 16.87 13.29
C ARG A 18 2.78 16.59 12.28
N HIS A 19 1.70 15.94 12.72
CA HIS A 19 0.56 15.64 11.85
C HIS A 19 -0.15 16.91 11.39
N VAL A 20 -0.41 17.85 12.29
CA VAL A 20 -1.09 19.12 11.97
C VAL A 20 -0.21 20.07 11.14
N GLU A 21 1.11 20.03 11.32
CA GLU A 21 2.07 20.86 10.59
C GLU A 21 2.43 20.27 9.19
N ASP A 22 2.11 19.01 8.95
CA ASP A 22 2.42 18.27 7.73
C ASP A 22 1.69 18.85 6.52
N GLU A 23 2.44 19.31 5.51
CA GLU A 23 1.92 19.96 4.30
C GLU A 23 0.98 19.02 3.51
N TYR A 24 1.30 17.74 3.44
CA TYR A 24 0.48 16.75 2.74
C TYR A 24 -0.82 16.43 3.49
N VAL A 25 -0.84 16.56 4.83
CA VAL A 25 -2.09 16.46 5.60
C VAL A 25 -2.99 17.64 5.29
N LYS A 26 -2.45 18.87 5.26
CA LYS A 26 -3.22 20.06 4.89
C LYS A 26 -3.71 19.98 3.44
N LYS A 27 -2.84 19.53 2.54
CA LYS A 27 -3.15 19.36 1.13
C LYS A 27 -4.22 18.30 0.91
N SER A 28 -4.15 17.14 1.58
CA SER A 28 -5.17 16.09 1.47
C SER A 28 -6.54 16.57 1.93
N SER A 29 -6.62 17.35 3.01
CA SER A 29 -7.88 17.96 3.46
C SER A 29 -8.45 18.94 2.43
N LYS A 30 -7.59 19.78 1.83
CA LYS A 30 -8.02 20.75 0.80
C LYS A 30 -8.51 20.08 -0.49
N GLU A 31 -7.85 18.98 -0.89
CA GLU A 31 -8.15 18.25 -2.13
C GLU A 31 -9.15 17.09 -1.92
N ASN A 32 -9.75 17.01 -0.72
CA ASN A 32 -10.73 15.98 -0.36
C ASN A 32 -10.20 14.56 -0.55
N TYR A 33 -8.96 14.28 -0.12
CA TYR A 33 -8.44 12.93 0.06
C TYR A 33 -8.54 12.52 1.53
N ARG A 34 -8.83 11.27 1.80
CA ARG A 34 -9.00 10.72 3.15
C ARG A 34 -7.73 10.79 4.00
N SER A 35 -6.56 10.74 3.37
CA SER A 35 -5.28 10.90 4.06
C SER A 35 -4.16 11.36 3.10
N ARG A 36 -3.05 11.76 3.70
CA ARG A 36 -1.82 12.10 2.96
C ARG A 36 -1.21 10.95 2.15
N ALA A 37 -1.60 9.69 2.44
CA ALA A 37 -1.13 8.52 1.70
C ALA A 37 -1.49 8.59 0.22
N ALA A 38 -2.53 9.33 -0.16
CA ALA A 38 -2.90 9.58 -1.55
C ALA A 38 -1.72 10.06 -2.41
N TYR A 39 -0.91 10.97 -1.90
CA TYR A 39 0.20 11.56 -2.68
C TYR A 39 1.31 10.56 -2.97
N LYS A 40 1.52 9.57 -2.10
CA LYS A 40 2.48 8.50 -2.34
C LYS A 40 2.12 7.69 -3.59
N LEU A 41 0.85 7.27 -3.69
CA LEU A 41 0.39 6.54 -4.87
C LEU A 41 0.39 7.42 -6.12
N MET A 42 0.01 8.70 -6.01
CA MET A 42 0.09 9.63 -7.15
C MET A 42 1.50 9.73 -7.73
N GLU A 43 2.52 9.88 -6.88
CA GLU A 43 3.92 9.93 -7.31
C GLU A 43 4.37 8.59 -7.93
N ILE A 44 3.91 7.46 -7.37
CA ILE A 44 4.17 6.12 -7.92
C ILE A 44 3.55 6.01 -9.32
N LEU A 45 2.26 6.37 -9.48
CA LEU A 45 1.56 6.32 -10.77
C LEU A 45 2.14 7.30 -11.80
N GLN A 46 2.68 8.43 -11.34
CA GLN A 46 3.36 9.39 -12.23
C GLN A 46 4.67 8.82 -12.76
N LYS A 47 5.46 8.16 -11.91
CA LYS A 47 6.76 7.60 -12.27
C LYS A 47 6.64 6.29 -13.06
N TYR A 48 5.66 5.49 -12.73
CA TYR A 48 5.42 4.16 -13.31
C TYR A 48 4.08 4.14 -14.06
N SER A 49 4.05 4.77 -15.23
CA SER A 49 2.81 4.97 -16.01
C SER A 49 2.11 3.67 -16.42
N ALA A 50 2.83 2.55 -16.54
CA ALA A 50 2.26 1.24 -16.83
C ALA A 50 1.15 0.85 -15.84
N LEU A 51 1.28 1.23 -14.57
CA LEU A 51 0.27 0.95 -13.54
C LEU A 51 -1.09 1.62 -13.82
N LYS A 52 -1.14 2.66 -14.63
CA LYS A 52 -2.39 3.36 -14.99
C LYS A 52 -3.26 2.59 -15.99
N ASN A 53 -2.72 1.55 -16.61
CA ASN A 53 -3.45 0.72 -17.56
C ASN A 53 -4.19 -0.42 -16.86
N SER A 54 -4.02 -0.58 -15.55
CA SER A 54 -4.64 -1.64 -14.76
C SER A 54 -6.16 -1.51 -14.69
N ARG A 55 -6.85 -2.64 -14.76
CA ARG A 55 -8.31 -2.74 -14.74
C ARG A 55 -8.86 -3.52 -13.56
N VAL A 56 -8.18 -4.59 -13.14
CA VAL A 56 -8.58 -5.43 -12.01
C VAL A 56 -7.56 -5.28 -10.91
N ILE A 57 -7.89 -4.47 -9.90
CA ILE A 57 -6.94 -3.95 -8.92
C ILE A 57 -7.30 -4.45 -7.53
N MET A 58 -6.30 -4.88 -6.76
CA MET A 58 -6.42 -5.18 -5.34
C MET A 58 -5.62 -4.17 -4.51
N ASP A 59 -6.25 -3.59 -3.48
CA ASP A 59 -5.63 -2.65 -2.53
C ASP A 59 -5.65 -3.27 -1.12
N LEU A 60 -4.51 -3.80 -0.68
CA LEU A 60 -4.30 -4.44 0.61
C LEU A 60 -3.89 -3.41 1.66
N GLY A 61 -4.59 -3.38 2.81
CA GLY A 61 -4.41 -2.33 3.81
C GLY A 61 -5.02 -1.01 3.35
N SER A 62 -6.19 -1.08 2.74
CA SER A 62 -6.83 0.02 2.02
C SER A 62 -7.33 1.16 2.91
N ALA A 63 -7.67 0.91 4.20
CA ALA A 63 -8.24 1.92 5.06
C ALA A 63 -7.27 3.09 5.32
N PRO A 64 -7.75 4.32 5.29
CA PRO A 64 -9.14 4.80 5.18
C PRO A 64 -9.66 4.91 3.74
N GLY A 65 -8.97 4.45 2.70
CA GLY A 65 -9.39 4.44 1.30
C GLY A 65 -8.71 5.46 0.40
N SER A 66 -7.58 6.03 0.86
CA SER A 66 -6.90 7.08 0.08
C SER A 66 -6.34 6.59 -1.24
N TRP A 67 -5.83 5.37 -1.30
CA TRP A 67 -5.32 4.78 -2.53
C TRP A 67 -6.45 4.43 -3.48
N CYS A 68 -7.56 3.87 -2.98
CA CYS A 68 -8.76 3.65 -3.77
C CYS A 68 -9.30 4.94 -4.40
N GLU A 69 -9.28 6.07 -3.67
CA GLU A 69 -9.68 7.38 -4.22
C GLU A 69 -8.73 7.83 -5.35
N VAL A 70 -7.42 7.64 -5.17
CA VAL A 70 -6.42 7.97 -6.21
C VAL A 70 -6.63 7.10 -7.45
N LEU A 71 -6.83 5.79 -7.29
CA LEU A 71 -7.12 4.89 -8.40
C LEU A 71 -8.37 5.34 -9.16
N ASN A 72 -9.45 5.68 -8.44
CA ASN A 72 -10.68 6.14 -9.06
C ASN A 72 -10.50 7.44 -9.87
N ARG A 73 -9.67 8.37 -9.38
CA ARG A 73 -9.47 9.68 -10.04
C ARG A 73 -8.43 9.64 -11.15
N ASN A 74 -7.46 8.72 -11.12
CA ASN A 74 -6.29 8.74 -12.02
C ASN A 74 -6.25 7.60 -13.05
N ILE A 75 -7.08 6.57 -12.88
CA ILE A 75 -7.27 5.52 -13.87
C ILE A 75 -8.61 5.77 -14.54
N HIS A 76 -8.59 6.10 -15.84
CA HIS A 76 -9.79 6.52 -16.59
C HIS A 76 -10.47 5.39 -17.35
N THR A 77 -9.85 4.21 -17.42
CA THR A 77 -10.46 3.00 -17.98
C THR A 77 -11.52 2.43 -17.06
N GLU A 78 -12.45 1.66 -17.59
CA GLU A 78 -13.31 0.81 -16.78
C GLU A 78 -12.46 -0.10 -15.91
N LYS A 79 -12.75 -0.12 -14.61
CA LYS A 79 -11.94 -0.84 -13.63
C LYS A 79 -12.79 -1.43 -12.52
N TYR A 80 -12.28 -2.50 -11.97
CA TYR A 80 -12.74 -3.11 -10.73
C TYR A 80 -11.67 -2.93 -9.65
N ILE A 81 -12.06 -2.47 -8.47
CA ILE A 81 -11.17 -2.27 -7.33
C ILE A 81 -11.69 -3.08 -6.16
N LEU A 82 -10.90 -4.07 -5.72
CA LEU A 82 -11.10 -4.79 -4.48
C LEU A 82 -10.22 -4.18 -3.39
N ALA A 83 -10.83 -3.64 -2.36
CA ALA A 83 -10.16 -3.08 -1.19
C ALA A 83 -10.30 -4.01 0.00
N VAL A 84 -9.20 -4.29 0.70
CA VAL A 84 -9.16 -5.23 1.84
C VAL A 84 -8.47 -4.56 3.02
N ASP A 85 -9.09 -4.59 4.20
CA ASP A 85 -8.49 -4.08 5.44
C ASP A 85 -9.15 -4.66 6.68
N LEU A 86 -8.38 -4.78 7.76
CA LEU A 86 -8.88 -5.12 9.11
C LEU A 86 -9.74 -4.00 9.71
N LEU A 87 -9.47 -2.75 9.32
CA LEU A 87 -10.19 -1.59 9.81
C LEU A 87 -11.36 -1.27 8.87
N LYS A 88 -12.51 -0.93 9.45
CA LYS A 88 -13.67 -0.49 8.68
C LYS A 88 -13.37 0.79 7.89
N MET A 89 -13.83 0.84 6.66
CA MET A 89 -13.67 1.97 5.76
C MET A 89 -15.05 2.51 5.33
N LYS A 90 -15.16 3.83 5.22
CA LYS A 90 -16.36 4.44 4.62
C LYS A 90 -16.46 4.01 3.14
N PRO A 91 -17.66 3.70 2.63
CA PRO A 91 -17.83 3.29 1.23
C PRO A 91 -17.22 4.30 0.24
N ILE A 92 -16.71 3.77 -0.85
CA ILE A 92 -16.22 4.54 -2.00
C ILE A 92 -16.96 4.01 -3.24
N LYS A 93 -17.54 4.90 -4.04
CA LYS A 93 -18.25 4.51 -5.25
C LYS A 93 -17.29 3.77 -6.20
N GLY A 94 -17.70 2.59 -6.70
CA GLY A 94 -16.88 1.79 -7.62
C GLY A 94 -15.75 1.02 -6.96
N VAL A 95 -15.77 0.89 -5.63
CA VAL A 95 -14.82 0.08 -4.86
C VAL A 95 -15.60 -0.96 -4.08
N GLU A 96 -15.28 -2.22 -4.25
CA GLU A 96 -15.75 -3.32 -3.42
C GLU A 96 -14.81 -3.47 -2.23
N PHE A 97 -15.38 -3.43 -1.01
CA PHE A 97 -14.59 -3.45 0.22
C PHE A 97 -14.91 -4.67 1.06
N ILE A 98 -13.88 -5.39 1.47
CA ILE A 98 -13.99 -6.52 2.40
C ILE A 98 -13.24 -6.17 3.68
N ASN A 99 -13.95 -6.28 4.81
CA ASN A 99 -13.37 -6.07 6.12
C ASN A 99 -12.93 -7.41 6.73
N CYS A 100 -11.75 -7.87 6.38
CA CYS A 100 -11.16 -9.13 6.85
C CYS A 100 -9.63 -9.07 6.90
N ASP A 101 -9.02 -10.07 7.52
CA ASP A 101 -7.60 -10.36 7.34
C ASP A 101 -7.39 -11.05 5.98
N PHE A 102 -6.32 -10.70 5.26
CA PHE A 102 -5.98 -11.36 4.00
C PHE A 102 -5.48 -12.82 4.19
N ASN A 103 -5.30 -13.26 5.43
CA ASN A 103 -5.03 -14.66 5.78
C ASN A 103 -6.32 -15.47 6.04
N ASP A 104 -7.48 -14.82 6.11
CA ASP A 104 -8.75 -15.48 6.39
C ASP A 104 -9.30 -16.22 5.15
N ASP A 105 -10.02 -17.31 5.38
CA ASP A 105 -10.69 -18.09 4.33
C ASP A 105 -11.65 -17.21 3.51
N GLN A 106 -12.29 -16.25 4.16
CA GLN A 106 -13.18 -15.27 3.50
C GLN A 106 -12.44 -14.48 2.40
N PHE A 107 -11.23 -14.00 2.69
CA PHE A 107 -10.41 -13.32 1.68
C PHE A 107 -10.05 -14.28 0.54
N ILE A 108 -9.60 -15.51 0.89
CA ILE A 108 -9.16 -16.51 -0.09
C ILE A 108 -10.30 -16.84 -1.06
N GLU A 109 -11.49 -17.09 -0.55
CA GLU A 109 -12.68 -17.38 -1.34
C GLU A 109 -13.00 -16.21 -2.29
N PHE A 110 -13.03 -15.00 -1.75
CA PHE A 110 -13.36 -13.81 -2.51
C PHE A 110 -12.32 -13.48 -3.59
N ALA A 111 -11.04 -13.52 -3.24
CA ALA A 111 -9.95 -13.29 -4.20
C ALA A 111 -9.94 -14.32 -5.34
N ASN A 112 -10.26 -15.60 -5.04
CA ASN A 112 -10.38 -16.65 -6.04
C ASN A 112 -11.53 -16.42 -7.03
N GLN A 113 -12.65 -15.81 -6.60
CA GLN A 113 -13.77 -15.50 -7.47
C GLN A 113 -13.46 -14.32 -8.43
N LYS A 114 -12.55 -13.43 -8.04
CA LYS A 114 -12.27 -12.17 -8.76
C LYS A 114 -10.96 -12.18 -9.55
N LYS A 115 -10.07 -13.15 -9.30
CA LYS A 115 -8.80 -13.29 -10.03
C LYS A 115 -9.03 -13.54 -11.54
N PRO A 116 -8.07 -13.25 -12.43
CA PRO A 116 -6.77 -12.69 -12.11
C PRO A 116 -6.81 -11.16 -11.89
N PHE A 117 -5.87 -10.66 -11.09
CA PHE A 117 -5.64 -9.22 -10.92
C PHE A 117 -4.49 -8.77 -11.81
N ASP A 118 -4.55 -7.55 -12.33
CA ASP A 118 -3.46 -6.95 -13.10
C ASP A 118 -2.62 -5.95 -12.27
N LEU A 119 -3.12 -5.55 -11.09
CA LEU A 119 -2.36 -4.73 -10.15
C LEU A 119 -2.72 -5.12 -8.71
N ILE A 120 -1.70 -5.40 -7.90
CA ILE A 120 -1.86 -5.57 -6.45
C ILE A 120 -1.01 -4.52 -5.74
N LEU A 121 -1.66 -3.76 -4.87
CA LEU A 121 -1.07 -2.67 -4.09
C LEU A 121 -1.10 -2.98 -2.60
N SER A 122 -0.10 -2.50 -1.84
CA SER A 122 -0.12 -2.55 -0.38
C SER A 122 0.56 -1.33 0.25
N ASP A 123 -0.18 -0.59 1.08
CA ASP A 123 0.35 0.46 1.98
C ASP A 123 0.24 0.03 3.46
N ILE A 124 0.21 -1.27 3.75
CA ILE A 124 0.12 -1.79 5.11
C ILE A 124 1.33 -1.33 5.92
N SER A 125 1.06 -0.89 7.15
CA SER A 125 2.08 -0.52 8.11
C SER A 125 1.94 -1.37 9.37
N PRO A 126 2.99 -2.04 9.84
CA PRO A 126 2.92 -2.71 11.12
C PRO A 126 2.68 -1.71 12.25
N ASN A 127 2.08 -2.18 13.34
CA ASN A 127 2.05 -1.45 14.59
C ASN A 127 3.47 -1.36 15.15
N LEU A 128 4.10 -0.20 14.99
CA LEU A 128 5.48 0.02 15.41
C LEU A 128 5.57 0.08 16.94
N SER A 129 6.34 -0.84 17.52
CA SER A 129 6.61 -0.89 18.97
C SER A 129 7.68 0.11 19.42
N GLY A 130 8.50 0.57 18.47
CA GLY A 130 9.71 1.38 18.71
C GLY A 130 10.97 0.54 18.91
N TYR A 131 10.85 -0.79 18.98
CA TYR A 131 11.97 -1.73 18.99
C TYR A 131 12.35 -2.09 17.56
N LYS A 132 13.48 -1.57 17.07
CA LYS A 132 13.87 -1.66 15.65
C LYS A 132 13.85 -3.08 15.09
N ASN A 133 14.35 -4.06 15.82
CA ASN A 133 14.40 -5.45 15.34
C ASN A 133 12.99 -6.06 15.22
N ALA A 134 12.13 -5.86 16.22
CA ALA A 134 10.76 -6.37 16.17
C ALA A 134 9.93 -5.68 15.08
N ASP A 135 10.09 -4.37 14.93
CA ASP A 135 9.39 -3.58 13.90
C ASP A 135 9.86 -3.98 12.49
N HIS A 136 11.16 -4.32 12.36
CA HIS A 136 11.70 -4.85 11.10
C HIS A 136 11.09 -6.21 10.74
N LEU A 137 11.09 -7.17 11.67
CA LEU A 137 10.54 -8.51 11.43
C LEU A 137 9.07 -8.45 11.01
N ARG A 138 8.25 -7.63 11.68
CA ARG A 138 6.84 -7.43 11.31
C ARG A 138 6.67 -6.82 9.92
N SER A 139 7.53 -5.84 9.58
CA SER A 139 7.48 -5.22 8.25
C SER A 139 7.88 -6.19 7.15
N ARG A 140 8.87 -7.05 7.43
CA ARG A 140 9.31 -8.09 6.53
C ARG A 140 8.22 -9.12 6.29
N GLU A 141 7.58 -9.62 7.37
CA GLU A 141 6.47 -10.57 7.31
C GLU A 141 5.30 -10.04 6.46
N ILE A 142 4.92 -8.77 6.64
CA ILE A 142 3.89 -8.12 5.81
C ILE A 142 4.31 -8.10 4.34
N LEU A 143 5.56 -7.78 4.04
CA LEU A 143 6.05 -7.75 2.66
C LEU A 143 6.05 -9.15 2.03
N GLU A 144 6.46 -10.17 2.77
CA GLU A 144 6.43 -11.58 2.34
C GLU A 144 5.00 -12.02 2.04
N ASN A 145 4.08 -11.84 2.98
CA ASN A 145 2.67 -12.21 2.82
C ASN A 145 2.01 -11.50 1.64
N THR A 146 2.27 -10.21 1.46
CA THR A 146 1.71 -9.46 0.32
C THR A 146 2.34 -9.86 -1.02
N LEU A 147 3.62 -10.27 -1.03
CA LEU A 147 4.26 -10.83 -2.21
C LEU A 147 3.67 -12.20 -2.59
N ASP A 148 3.43 -13.06 -1.62
CA ASP A 148 2.81 -14.37 -1.86
C ASP A 148 1.39 -14.21 -2.45
N ILE A 149 0.62 -13.26 -1.94
CA ILE A 149 -0.68 -12.89 -2.53
C ILE A 149 -0.48 -12.41 -3.98
N ALA A 150 0.51 -11.56 -4.24
CA ALA A 150 0.78 -11.08 -5.59
C ALA A 150 1.19 -12.21 -6.55
N LEU A 151 2.04 -13.12 -6.10
CA LEU A 151 2.45 -14.27 -6.93
C LEU A 151 1.28 -15.20 -7.24
N LYS A 152 0.36 -15.38 -6.30
CA LYS A 152 -0.81 -16.26 -6.43
C LYS A 152 -1.92 -15.68 -7.30
N TYR A 153 -2.19 -14.37 -7.19
CA TYR A 153 -3.41 -13.76 -7.74
C TYR A 153 -3.16 -12.83 -8.94
N LEU A 154 -1.93 -12.37 -9.19
CA LEU A 154 -1.62 -11.59 -10.38
C LEU A 154 -1.63 -12.45 -11.63
N GLU A 155 -2.17 -11.89 -12.71
CA GLU A 155 -1.99 -12.43 -14.06
C GLU A 155 -0.53 -12.25 -14.57
N ASN A 156 -0.20 -12.94 -15.65
CA ASN A 156 1.03 -12.69 -16.39
C ASN A 156 1.00 -11.26 -16.97
N GLY A 157 2.09 -10.51 -16.83
CA GLY A 157 2.14 -9.09 -17.16
C GLY A 157 1.64 -8.16 -16.05
N GLY A 158 1.03 -8.69 -14.98
CA GLY A 158 0.54 -7.92 -13.86
C GLY A 158 1.64 -7.25 -13.03
N HIS A 159 1.24 -6.36 -12.14
CA HIS A 159 2.14 -5.50 -11.38
C HIS A 159 1.92 -5.61 -9.88
N PHE A 160 2.99 -5.45 -9.10
CA PHE A 160 2.95 -5.45 -7.64
C PHE A 160 3.65 -4.22 -7.08
N VAL A 161 2.99 -3.55 -6.12
CA VAL A 161 3.54 -2.41 -5.38
C VAL A 161 3.30 -2.63 -3.90
N SER A 162 4.36 -2.66 -3.10
CA SER A 162 4.21 -2.83 -1.65
C SER A 162 5.15 -1.94 -0.88
N LYS A 163 4.64 -1.37 0.22
CA LYS A 163 5.47 -0.64 1.16
C LYS A 163 6.32 -1.60 1.99
N TYR A 164 7.57 -1.19 2.24
CA TYR A 164 8.43 -1.80 3.24
C TYR A 164 9.30 -0.75 3.92
N PHE A 165 9.99 -1.14 4.99
CA PHE A 165 10.91 -0.26 5.70
C PHE A 165 12.34 -0.66 5.38
N ARG A 166 13.18 0.35 5.11
CA ARG A 166 14.61 0.19 4.75
C ARG A 166 15.48 -0.25 5.94
N THR A 167 14.94 -1.07 6.82
CA THR A 167 15.59 -1.58 8.02
C THR A 167 15.70 -3.09 7.91
N GLY A 168 16.93 -3.62 7.79
CA GLY A 168 17.22 -5.04 7.72
C GLY A 168 17.32 -5.61 6.30
N ASP A 169 17.63 -6.89 6.26
CA ASP A 169 17.88 -7.61 5.01
C ASP A 169 16.59 -8.15 4.41
N ILE A 170 16.37 -7.86 3.14
CA ILE A 170 15.28 -8.37 2.28
C ILE A 170 15.82 -8.94 0.96
N SER A 171 17.10 -9.35 0.94
CA SER A 171 17.79 -9.81 -0.30
C SER A 171 17.11 -11.02 -0.93
N ASP A 172 16.59 -11.94 -0.14
CA ASP A 172 15.85 -13.11 -0.57
C ASP A 172 14.48 -12.75 -1.17
N ILE A 173 13.74 -11.80 -0.57
CA ILE A 173 12.51 -11.26 -1.13
C ILE A 173 12.78 -10.59 -2.49
N LEU A 174 13.83 -9.76 -2.56
CA LEU A 174 14.24 -9.14 -3.82
C LEU A 174 14.67 -10.16 -4.87
N SER A 175 15.33 -11.24 -4.46
CA SER A 175 15.68 -12.36 -5.35
C SER A 175 14.43 -13.03 -5.91
N THR A 176 13.45 -13.31 -5.06
CA THR A 176 12.15 -13.86 -5.46
C THR A 176 11.42 -12.91 -6.43
N CYS A 177 11.40 -11.61 -6.13
CA CYS A 177 10.80 -10.63 -7.05
C CYS A 177 11.51 -10.63 -8.43
N LYS A 178 12.84 -10.65 -8.48
CA LYS A 178 13.60 -10.65 -9.74
C LYS A 178 13.39 -11.92 -10.57
N LYS A 179 13.12 -13.05 -9.93
CA LYS A 179 12.74 -14.29 -10.62
C LYS A 179 11.38 -14.16 -11.29
N ASN A 180 10.42 -13.53 -10.61
CA ASN A 180 9.01 -13.52 -10.97
C ASN A 180 8.56 -12.28 -11.77
N PHE A 181 9.34 -11.20 -11.81
CA PHE A 181 8.99 -9.95 -12.51
C PHE A 181 10.11 -9.48 -13.42
N ASP A 182 9.76 -8.82 -14.53
CA ASP A 182 10.74 -8.31 -15.49
C ASP A 182 11.54 -7.14 -14.91
N LYS A 183 10.87 -6.27 -14.16
CA LYS A 183 11.51 -5.09 -13.58
C LYS A 183 11.17 -4.99 -12.11
N VAL A 184 12.23 -4.93 -11.29
CA VAL A 184 12.14 -4.73 -9.84
C VAL A 184 12.92 -3.49 -9.47
N SER A 185 12.29 -2.58 -8.75
CA SER A 185 12.91 -1.33 -8.31
C SER A 185 12.34 -0.88 -6.98
N SER A 186 13.07 0.00 -6.30
CA SER A 186 12.59 0.67 -5.09
C SER A 186 12.35 2.14 -5.35
N PHE A 187 11.29 2.68 -4.77
CA PHE A 187 10.93 4.10 -4.91
C PHE A 187 10.54 4.71 -3.58
N LYS A 188 11.16 5.84 -3.24
CA LYS A 188 10.76 6.64 -2.09
C LYS A 188 10.03 7.89 -2.58
N PRO A 189 8.70 8.00 -2.37
CA PRO A 189 7.95 9.21 -2.71
C PRO A 189 8.46 10.43 -1.95
N THR A 190 8.44 11.60 -2.57
CA THR A 190 8.80 12.87 -1.92
C THR A 190 7.79 13.24 -0.83
N SER A 191 6.54 12.80 -1.00
CA SER A 191 5.48 12.90 0.01
C SER A 191 5.70 12.00 1.22
N SER A 192 6.66 11.05 1.20
CA SER A 192 7.10 10.35 2.40
C SER A 192 7.83 11.29 3.35
N ARG A 193 7.63 11.12 4.66
CA ARG A 193 8.37 11.93 5.64
C ARG A 193 9.87 11.67 5.51
N LYS A 194 10.68 12.73 5.62
CA LYS A 194 12.14 12.64 5.47
C LYS A 194 12.78 11.64 6.44
N GLU A 195 12.31 11.65 7.68
CA GLU A 195 12.77 10.75 8.74
C GLU A 195 12.20 9.33 8.68
N SER A 196 11.20 9.08 7.83
CA SER A 196 10.65 7.73 7.67
C SER A 196 11.58 6.86 6.83
N SER A 197 11.82 5.65 7.28
CA SER A 197 12.54 4.61 6.52
C SER A 197 11.64 3.91 5.49
N GLU A 198 10.37 4.31 5.35
CA GLU A 198 9.44 3.72 4.39
C GLU A 198 9.91 3.93 2.93
N ILE A 199 9.75 2.90 2.14
CA ILE A 199 10.06 2.85 0.71
C ILE A 199 9.09 1.87 0.05
N TYR A 200 8.88 2.00 -1.24
CA TYR A 200 8.00 1.11 -2.00
C TYR A 200 8.80 0.20 -2.91
N LEU A 201 8.54 -1.08 -2.83
CA LEU A 201 8.96 -2.09 -3.80
C LEU A 201 8.01 -2.02 -4.99
N ILE A 202 8.56 -1.88 -6.20
CA ILE A 202 7.82 -1.81 -7.45
C ILE A 202 8.27 -2.96 -8.32
N CYS A 203 7.36 -3.88 -8.59
CA CYS A 203 7.57 -5.05 -9.44
C CYS A 203 6.64 -4.94 -10.65
N LEU A 204 7.19 -4.86 -11.84
CA LEU A 204 6.43 -4.70 -13.09
C LEU A 204 6.55 -5.94 -13.95
N ASN A 205 5.44 -6.28 -14.60
CA ASN A 205 5.30 -7.37 -15.56
C ASN A 205 5.67 -8.73 -14.94
N LYS A 206 4.72 -9.33 -14.23
CA LYS A 206 4.87 -10.70 -13.74
C LYS A 206 5.15 -11.63 -14.91
N LYS A 207 6.23 -12.37 -14.83
CA LYS A 207 6.63 -13.32 -15.86
C LYS A 207 5.67 -14.50 -15.94
N ASN A 208 5.50 -15.03 -17.12
CA ASN A 208 4.95 -16.37 -17.28
C ASN A 208 6.04 -17.37 -16.88
N ILE A 209 5.92 -17.93 -15.67
CA ILE A 209 6.80 -19.02 -15.22
C ILE A 209 5.99 -20.28 -15.45
N ASP A 210 5.85 -20.66 -16.73
CA ASP A 210 5.43 -22.02 -17.05
C ASP A 210 6.52 -22.96 -16.56
N SER A 211 6.14 -23.77 -15.60
CA SER A 211 6.90 -24.78 -14.88
C SER A 211 7.53 -25.84 -15.77
#